data_894a0c216f895a3600747335cdcc4150
#
_entry.id   894a0c216f895a3600747335cdcc4150
#
_cell.length_a   1.000
_cell.length_b   1.000
_cell.length_c   1.000
_cell.angle_alpha   90.00
_cell.angle_beta   90.00
_cell.angle_gamma   90.00
#
_symmetry.space_group_name_H-M   'P 1'
#
loop_
_entity.id
_entity.type
_entity.pdbx_description
1 polymer ?
#
loop_
_entity_poly.entity_id
_entity_poly.type
_entity_poly.pdbx_seq_one_letter_code
_entity_poly.pdbx_strand_id
1 'polypeptide(L)'
;MPAFNDSYAESIDVFRPKFDSLVKLIEKSRNMTVFTGAGVSTMSGIPDFRGKHGVYNDPWQGMDVEEIISLTFFRKEPAIFYKWAKDVWYRLEDYEPNIVHTTITKLQEKGFLNAVYTQNIDMLHQRAGSKNVYEVHGSPEFHHCTKCHARYTYGEIAPVVLRDEVPVCSKCGGVIKPDIIFYEESLNEDVLDHAWKDFSDSDLCLVLGSSLTVQPAASLPMLARRNGAVVVIVNAQATPQDRSATLLFKDLKQTFTALNDYLDGNL
;
A
#
# COMPACT_ATOMS: atom_id res chain seq x y z
N MET A 1 -12.16 1.75 15.25
CA MET A 1 -11.33 2.80 15.86
C MET A 1 -11.67 4.13 15.23
N PRO A 2 -11.61 5.30 15.90
CA PRO A 2 -11.84 6.57 15.23
C PRO A 2 -10.76 6.76 14.15
N ALA A 3 -11.16 7.21 12.95
CA ALA A 3 -10.23 7.57 11.89
C ALA A 3 -9.24 8.62 12.41
N PHE A 4 -7.96 8.44 12.18
CA PHE A 4 -6.92 9.41 12.52
C PHE A 4 -7.15 10.67 11.69
N ASN A 5 -7.60 11.73 12.32
CA ASN A 5 -8.09 12.93 11.64
C ASN A 5 -7.10 14.11 11.77
N ASP A 6 -5.81 13.84 11.58
CA ASP A 6 -4.80 14.90 11.43
C ASP A 6 -4.98 15.49 10.03
N SER A 7 -5.55 16.70 9.93
CA SER A 7 -5.68 17.42 8.66
C SER A 7 -4.36 18.12 8.34
N TYR A 8 -3.78 17.79 7.21
CA TYR A 8 -2.60 18.44 6.63
C TYR A 8 -2.99 19.35 5.45
N ALA A 9 -4.25 19.72 5.36
CA ALA A 9 -4.80 20.49 4.27
C ALA A 9 -4.06 21.81 4.08
N GLU A 10 -3.66 22.09 2.85
CA GLU A 10 -3.04 23.35 2.45
C GLU A 10 -4.12 24.42 2.24
N SER A 11 -3.75 25.70 2.44
CA SER A 11 -4.64 26.81 2.10
C SER A 11 -4.97 26.79 0.60
N ILE A 12 -6.15 27.30 0.25
CA ILE A 12 -6.62 27.28 -1.14
C ILE A 12 -5.65 27.99 -2.10
N ASP A 13 -5.02 29.07 -1.65
CA ASP A 13 -4.07 29.85 -2.46
C ASP A 13 -2.78 29.07 -2.78
N VAL A 14 -2.40 28.13 -1.92
CA VAL A 14 -1.24 27.24 -2.12
C VAL A 14 -1.66 26.00 -2.89
N PHE A 15 -2.77 25.41 -2.54
CA PHE A 15 -3.27 24.15 -3.11
C PHE A 15 -3.68 24.30 -4.57
N ARG A 16 -4.53 25.30 -4.91
CA ARG A 16 -5.16 25.41 -6.21
C ARG A 16 -4.16 25.46 -7.39
N PRO A 17 -3.09 26.28 -7.37
CA PRO A 17 -2.13 26.29 -8.47
C PRO A 17 -1.39 24.96 -8.67
N LYS A 18 -1.08 24.27 -7.56
CA LYS A 18 -0.48 22.93 -7.63
C LYS A 18 -1.46 21.91 -8.20
N PHE A 19 -2.71 21.96 -7.78
CA PHE A 19 -3.76 21.07 -8.25
C PHE A 19 -4.03 21.25 -9.74
N ASP A 20 -4.14 22.48 -10.23
CA ASP A 20 -4.29 22.79 -11.66
C ASP A 20 -3.09 22.26 -12.48
N SER A 21 -1.90 22.26 -11.88
CA SER A 21 -0.71 21.68 -12.50
C SER A 21 -0.78 20.14 -12.52
N LEU A 22 -1.25 19.51 -11.42
CA LEU A 22 -1.46 18.07 -11.36
C LEU A 22 -2.47 17.58 -12.42
N VAL A 23 -3.60 18.27 -12.55
CA VAL A 23 -4.61 17.96 -13.57
C VAL A 23 -4.01 17.98 -14.95
N LYS A 24 -3.27 19.05 -15.31
CA LYS A 24 -2.60 19.15 -16.61
C LYS A 24 -1.57 18.05 -16.86
N LEU A 25 -0.88 17.59 -15.81
CA LEU A 25 0.05 16.47 -15.91
C LEU A 25 -0.70 15.16 -16.19
N ILE A 26 -1.80 14.89 -15.49
CA ILE A 26 -2.64 13.71 -15.70
C ILE A 26 -3.21 13.70 -17.14
N GLU A 27 -3.80 14.82 -17.58
CA GLU A 27 -4.37 14.93 -18.94
C GLU A 27 -3.35 14.72 -20.07
N LYS A 28 -2.08 15.10 -19.83
CA LYS A 28 -0.99 14.98 -20.83
C LYS A 28 -0.28 13.64 -20.76
N SER A 29 -0.36 12.95 -19.65
CA SER A 29 0.31 11.67 -19.46
C SER A 29 -0.24 10.61 -20.40
N ARG A 30 0.66 9.80 -20.95
CA ARG A 30 0.34 8.63 -21.79
C ARG A 30 0.63 7.33 -21.07
N ASN A 31 1.45 7.40 -20.03
CA ASN A 31 1.88 6.23 -19.27
C ASN A 31 2.08 6.59 -17.80
N MET A 32 0.95 6.78 -17.09
CA MET A 32 0.96 7.11 -15.67
C MET A 32 1.10 5.84 -14.83
N THR A 33 1.98 5.90 -13.82
CA THR A 33 2.09 4.91 -12.75
C THR A 33 1.64 5.49 -11.41
N VAL A 34 1.05 4.64 -10.58
CA VAL A 34 0.69 4.98 -9.19
C VAL A 34 1.41 4.03 -8.25
N PHE A 35 2.09 4.59 -7.24
CA PHE A 35 2.77 3.86 -6.18
C PHE A 35 2.17 4.25 -4.83
N THR A 36 1.56 3.29 -4.12
CA THR A 36 0.86 3.57 -2.86
C THR A 36 1.54 2.89 -1.66
N GLY A 37 1.44 3.53 -0.50
CA GLY A 37 1.87 2.98 0.79
C GLY A 37 0.78 3.10 1.85
N ALA A 38 1.08 2.73 3.09
CA ALA A 38 0.11 2.59 4.17
C ALA A 38 -0.67 3.88 4.50
N GLY A 39 -0.10 5.05 4.19
CA GLY A 39 -0.79 6.32 4.38
C GLY A 39 -2.10 6.47 3.59
N VAL A 40 -2.30 5.75 2.47
CA VAL A 40 -3.58 5.80 1.75
C VAL A 40 -4.70 5.09 2.49
N SER A 41 -4.38 4.14 3.36
CA SER A 41 -5.37 3.34 4.10
C SER A 41 -5.69 3.89 5.49
N THR A 42 -4.99 4.94 5.94
CA THR A 42 -5.26 5.55 7.26
C THR A 42 -6.67 6.14 7.36
N MET A 43 -7.21 6.68 6.26
CA MET A 43 -8.60 7.16 6.20
C MET A 43 -9.63 6.02 6.23
N SER A 44 -9.22 4.80 5.94
CA SER A 44 -10.04 3.60 6.09
C SER A 44 -10.01 3.05 7.53
N GLY A 45 -9.17 3.64 8.41
CA GLY A 45 -9.01 3.22 9.81
C GLY A 45 -7.88 2.21 10.03
N ILE A 46 -7.10 1.86 8.99
CA ILE A 46 -5.92 1.01 9.11
C ILE A 46 -4.73 1.90 9.51
N PRO A 47 -4.06 1.63 10.65
CA PRO A 47 -2.89 2.40 11.03
C PRO A 47 -1.74 2.19 10.03
N ASP A 48 -0.98 3.23 9.74
CA ASP A 48 0.26 3.07 8.99
C ASP A 48 1.37 2.46 9.86
N PHE A 49 2.52 2.19 9.26
CA PHE A 49 3.62 1.53 9.97
C PHE A 49 4.56 2.52 10.67
N ARG A 50 4.84 3.69 10.09
CA ARG A 50 5.90 4.63 10.50
C ARG A 50 5.42 6.05 10.74
N GLY A 51 4.14 6.36 10.54
CA GLY A 51 3.55 7.65 10.82
C GLY A 51 3.49 7.96 12.31
N LYS A 52 2.91 9.09 12.67
CA LYS A 52 2.79 9.55 14.06
C LYS A 52 2.15 8.50 15.00
N HIS A 53 1.23 7.69 14.46
CA HIS A 53 0.52 6.62 15.17
C HIS A 53 0.82 5.25 14.55
N GLY A 54 2.01 5.12 13.95
CA GLY A 54 2.42 3.93 13.21
C GLY A 54 2.63 2.72 14.10
N VAL A 55 2.35 1.55 13.54
CA VAL A 55 2.41 0.25 14.25
C VAL A 55 3.81 -0.04 14.81
N TYR A 56 4.87 0.53 14.20
CA TYR A 56 6.26 0.31 14.65
C TYR A 56 6.70 1.25 15.78
N ASN A 57 5.88 2.25 16.14
CA ASN A 57 6.29 3.21 17.19
C ASN A 57 6.24 2.61 18.59
N ASP A 58 5.37 1.61 18.80
CA ASP A 58 5.20 0.98 20.09
C ASP A 58 5.46 -0.54 19.99
N PRO A 59 6.36 -1.09 20.83
CA PRO A 59 6.59 -2.52 20.89
C PRO A 59 5.31 -3.27 21.28
N TRP A 60 4.98 -4.34 20.56
CA TRP A 60 3.87 -5.19 20.93
C TRP A 60 4.28 -6.19 22.02
N GLN A 61 3.71 -6.06 23.22
CA GLN A 61 4.06 -6.87 24.39
C GLN A 61 5.58 -6.88 24.68
N GLY A 62 6.25 -5.75 24.42
CA GLY A 62 7.70 -5.59 24.64
C GLY A 62 8.59 -6.15 23.51
N MET A 63 8.00 -6.62 22.42
CA MET A 63 8.71 -7.12 21.22
C MET A 63 8.62 -6.10 20.08
N ASP A 64 9.70 -5.96 19.32
CA ASP A 64 9.73 -5.15 18.12
C ASP A 64 8.83 -5.77 17.05
N VAL A 65 7.94 -4.97 16.47
CA VAL A 65 7.03 -5.45 15.43
C VAL A 65 7.79 -5.85 14.15
N GLU A 66 8.88 -5.16 13.80
CA GLU A 66 9.71 -5.53 12.67
C GLU A 66 10.33 -6.93 12.86
N GLU A 67 10.69 -7.28 14.11
CA GLU A 67 11.15 -8.63 14.44
C GLU A 67 10.02 -9.66 14.28
N ILE A 68 8.80 -9.36 14.81
CA ILE A 68 7.63 -10.27 14.73
C ILE A 68 7.30 -10.65 13.28
N ILE A 69 7.46 -9.71 12.34
CA ILE A 69 7.17 -9.92 10.91
C ILE A 69 8.41 -10.30 10.10
N SER A 70 9.45 -10.85 10.74
CA SER A 70 10.58 -11.46 10.06
C SER A 70 10.36 -12.95 9.81
N LEU A 71 10.95 -13.48 8.73
CA LEU A 71 10.85 -14.90 8.39
C LEU A 71 11.47 -15.80 9.48
N THR A 72 12.59 -15.37 10.03
CA THR A 72 13.28 -16.09 11.11
C THR A 72 12.41 -16.18 12.36
N PHE A 73 11.79 -15.10 12.78
CA PHE A 73 10.91 -15.08 13.94
C PHE A 73 9.65 -15.92 13.70
N PHE A 74 9.00 -15.76 12.52
CA PHE A 74 7.83 -16.55 12.17
C PHE A 74 8.09 -18.08 12.23
N ARG A 75 9.25 -18.53 11.75
CA ARG A 75 9.63 -19.95 11.79
C ARG A 75 9.81 -20.47 13.21
N LYS A 76 10.28 -19.61 14.12
CA LYS A 76 10.56 -19.96 15.51
C LYS A 76 9.30 -19.87 16.39
N GLU A 77 8.54 -18.80 16.23
CA GLU A 77 7.42 -18.43 17.12
C GLU A 77 6.14 -18.09 16.34
N PRO A 78 5.62 -19.00 15.48
CA PRO A 78 4.43 -18.73 14.67
C PRO A 78 3.18 -18.38 15.51
N ALA A 79 3.10 -18.89 16.74
CA ALA A 79 1.99 -18.57 17.64
C ALA A 79 1.98 -17.10 18.06
N ILE A 80 3.16 -16.52 18.31
CA ILE A 80 3.30 -15.10 18.66
C ILE A 80 2.95 -14.25 17.45
N PHE A 81 3.48 -14.61 16.27
CA PHE A 81 3.12 -13.91 15.03
C PHE A 81 1.60 -13.89 14.81
N TYR A 82 0.91 -15.02 14.89
CA TYR A 82 -0.53 -15.08 14.64
C TYR A 82 -1.35 -14.34 15.71
N LYS A 83 -0.89 -14.34 16.96
CA LYS A 83 -1.52 -13.57 18.02
C LYS A 83 -1.43 -12.06 17.79
N TRP A 84 -0.29 -11.58 17.26
CA TRP A 84 -0.15 -10.19 16.86
C TRP A 84 -0.95 -9.90 15.57
N ALA A 85 -0.80 -10.73 14.54
CA ALA A 85 -1.41 -10.54 13.23
C ALA A 85 -2.94 -10.57 13.28
N LYS A 86 -3.54 -11.29 14.24
CA LYS A 86 -4.98 -11.39 14.45
C LYS A 86 -5.67 -10.02 14.44
N ASP A 87 -5.11 -9.05 15.14
CA ASP A 87 -5.73 -7.74 15.31
C ASP A 87 -5.34 -6.76 14.19
N VAL A 88 -4.27 -7.05 13.44
CA VAL A 88 -3.72 -6.14 12.42
C VAL A 88 -4.05 -6.61 11.00
N TRP A 89 -3.98 -7.93 10.72
CA TRP A 89 -4.07 -8.48 9.37
C TRP A 89 -5.24 -9.45 9.13
N TYR A 90 -5.94 -9.88 10.19
CA TYR A 90 -7.03 -10.87 10.07
C TYR A 90 -8.42 -10.29 10.39
N ARG A 91 -8.60 -8.99 10.14
CA ARG A 91 -9.88 -8.25 10.19
C ARG A 91 -10.03 -7.31 9.02
N LEU A 92 -9.57 -7.72 7.83
CA LEU A 92 -9.56 -6.86 6.65
C LEU A 92 -10.97 -6.52 6.16
N GLU A 93 -11.95 -7.37 6.44
CA GLU A 93 -13.37 -7.14 6.15
C GLU A 93 -13.99 -5.99 6.94
N ASP A 94 -13.38 -5.58 8.05
CA ASP A 94 -13.88 -4.45 8.88
C ASP A 94 -13.57 -3.08 8.26
N TYR A 95 -12.73 -3.04 7.21
CA TYR A 95 -12.29 -1.81 6.58
C TYR A 95 -12.89 -1.64 5.20
N GLU A 96 -13.22 -0.39 4.84
CA GLU A 96 -13.77 -0.06 3.52
C GLU A 96 -12.81 0.83 2.73
N PRO A 97 -12.79 0.71 1.37
CA PRO A 97 -12.08 1.65 0.52
C PRO A 97 -12.51 3.10 0.78
N ASN A 98 -11.55 4.00 0.76
CA ASN A 98 -11.80 5.44 0.91
C ASN A 98 -11.66 6.19 -0.42
N ILE A 99 -11.81 7.52 -0.38
CA ILE A 99 -11.77 8.38 -1.56
C ILE A 99 -10.50 8.22 -2.41
N VAL A 100 -9.34 7.88 -1.81
CA VAL A 100 -8.11 7.67 -2.59
C VAL A 100 -8.24 6.42 -3.44
N HIS A 101 -8.70 5.31 -2.87
CA HIS A 101 -8.88 4.04 -3.58
C HIS A 101 -9.89 4.18 -4.71
N THR A 102 -11.05 4.78 -4.44
CA THR A 102 -12.13 4.95 -5.43
C THR A 102 -11.74 5.90 -6.56
N THR A 103 -10.99 6.97 -6.24
CA THR A 103 -10.49 7.90 -7.29
C THR A 103 -9.43 7.26 -8.16
N ILE A 104 -8.56 6.41 -7.61
CA ILE A 104 -7.58 5.62 -8.38
C ILE A 104 -8.31 4.67 -9.34
N THR A 105 -9.35 3.97 -8.86
CA THR A 105 -10.20 3.14 -9.74
C THR A 105 -10.82 3.96 -10.86
N LYS A 106 -11.33 5.15 -10.56
CA LYS A 106 -11.91 6.08 -11.55
C LYS A 106 -10.87 6.54 -12.60
N LEU A 107 -9.62 6.78 -12.19
CA LEU A 107 -8.52 7.08 -13.12
C LEU A 107 -8.27 5.91 -14.10
N GLN A 108 -8.37 4.66 -13.64
CA GLN A 108 -8.28 3.48 -14.51
C GLN A 108 -9.48 3.39 -15.45
N GLU A 109 -10.69 3.58 -14.96
CA GLU A 109 -11.92 3.54 -15.78
C GLU A 109 -11.92 4.59 -16.89
N LYS A 110 -11.36 5.77 -16.61
CA LYS A 110 -11.20 6.85 -17.60
C LYS A 110 -9.99 6.69 -18.53
N GLY A 111 -9.17 5.65 -18.34
CA GLY A 111 -8.03 5.34 -19.19
C GLY A 111 -6.77 6.18 -18.92
N PHE A 112 -6.71 6.91 -17.81
CA PHE A 112 -5.50 7.64 -17.40
C PHE A 112 -4.44 6.76 -16.77
N LEU A 113 -4.85 5.65 -16.14
CA LEU A 113 -3.98 4.77 -15.34
C LEU A 113 -4.16 3.31 -15.74
N ASN A 114 -3.05 2.62 -16.04
CA ASN A 114 -3.06 1.20 -16.41
C ASN A 114 -2.92 0.27 -15.21
N ALA A 115 -2.07 0.59 -14.25
CA ALA A 115 -1.73 -0.28 -13.12
C ALA A 115 -1.47 0.50 -11.83
N VAL A 116 -1.74 -0.14 -10.70
CA VAL A 116 -1.44 0.33 -9.35
C VAL A 116 -0.38 -0.57 -8.74
N TYR A 117 0.69 0.01 -8.23
CA TYR A 117 1.72 -0.67 -7.45
C TYR A 117 1.56 -0.28 -5.98
N THR A 118 1.19 -1.25 -5.15
CA THR A 118 0.94 -0.98 -3.73
C THR A 118 1.90 -1.74 -2.82
N GLN A 119 2.38 -1.07 -1.79
CA GLN A 119 3.09 -1.70 -0.68
C GLN A 119 2.12 -2.31 0.33
N ASN A 120 0.83 -1.98 0.23
CA ASN A 120 -0.19 -2.39 1.17
C ASN A 120 -0.64 -3.83 0.91
N ILE A 121 -1.06 -4.48 1.99
CA ILE A 121 -1.56 -5.84 2.01
C ILE A 121 -3.05 -5.91 2.39
N ASP A 122 -3.76 -4.77 2.35
CA ASP A 122 -5.13 -4.62 2.85
C ASP A 122 -6.21 -4.95 1.83
N MET A 123 -5.83 -5.18 0.56
CA MET A 123 -6.71 -5.49 -0.58
C MET A 123 -7.76 -4.39 -0.89
N LEU A 124 -7.60 -3.16 -0.35
CA LEU A 124 -8.59 -2.09 -0.54
C LEU A 124 -8.63 -1.55 -1.97
N HIS A 125 -7.52 -1.60 -2.73
CA HIS A 125 -7.54 -1.26 -4.15
C HIS A 125 -8.42 -2.21 -4.96
N GLN A 126 -8.27 -3.52 -4.74
CA GLN A 126 -9.10 -4.54 -5.40
C GLN A 126 -10.57 -4.40 -4.99
N ARG A 127 -10.84 -4.18 -3.71
CA ARG A 127 -12.19 -3.97 -3.19
C ARG A 127 -12.84 -2.68 -3.70
N ALA A 128 -12.05 -1.65 -4.03
CA ALA A 128 -12.51 -0.44 -4.69
C ALA A 128 -12.86 -0.66 -6.18
N GLY A 129 -12.51 -1.81 -6.75
CA GLY A 129 -12.72 -2.14 -8.16
C GLY A 129 -11.53 -1.88 -9.07
N SER A 130 -10.35 -1.50 -8.51
CA SER A 130 -9.13 -1.32 -9.29
C SER A 130 -8.72 -2.63 -9.96
N LYS A 131 -8.33 -2.51 -11.23
CA LYS A 131 -7.77 -3.60 -12.03
C LYS A 131 -6.25 -3.47 -12.07
N ASN A 132 -5.54 -4.57 -12.39
CA ASN A 132 -4.08 -4.56 -12.50
C ASN A 132 -3.41 -3.94 -11.25
N VAL A 133 -3.72 -4.50 -10.08
CA VAL A 133 -3.10 -4.13 -8.80
C VAL A 133 -1.94 -5.09 -8.55
N TYR A 134 -0.73 -4.53 -8.45
CA TYR A 134 0.49 -5.27 -8.13
C TYR A 134 0.86 -5.02 -6.67
N GLU A 135 0.71 -6.05 -5.84
CA GLU A 135 1.00 -6.01 -4.41
C GLU A 135 2.49 -6.33 -4.18
N VAL A 136 3.30 -5.27 -4.06
CA VAL A 136 4.78 -5.38 -4.03
C VAL A 136 5.27 -6.16 -2.80
N HIS A 137 4.54 -6.08 -1.70
CA HIS A 137 4.84 -6.81 -0.46
C HIS A 137 3.98 -8.06 -0.28
N GLY A 138 3.41 -8.58 -1.38
CA GLY A 138 2.53 -9.72 -1.35
C GLY A 138 1.12 -9.41 -0.83
N SER A 139 0.35 -10.46 -0.60
CA SER A 139 -1.07 -10.36 -0.25
C SER A 139 -1.48 -11.44 0.75
N PRO A 140 -2.39 -11.13 1.68
CA PRO A 140 -2.99 -12.14 2.54
C PRO A 140 -4.09 -12.95 1.82
N GLU A 141 -4.43 -12.64 0.57
CA GLU A 141 -5.47 -13.36 -0.20
C GLU A 141 -5.23 -14.86 -0.18
N PHE A 142 -3.96 -15.25 -0.27
CA PHE A 142 -3.55 -16.66 -0.21
C PHE A 142 -2.51 -16.89 0.88
N HIS A 143 -2.45 -18.16 1.26
CA HIS A 143 -1.53 -18.67 2.27
C HIS A 143 -0.96 -19.99 1.78
N HIS A 144 0.24 -20.34 2.18
CA HIS A 144 0.89 -21.61 1.82
C HIS A 144 1.39 -22.36 3.03
N CYS A 145 1.30 -23.67 2.96
CA CYS A 145 1.98 -24.56 3.91
C CYS A 145 3.49 -24.44 3.74
N THR A 146 4.21 -24.19 4.82
CA THR A 146 5.68 -24.06 4.83
C THR A 146 6.43 -25.36 4.50
N LYS A 147 5.74 -26.53 4.51
CA LYS A 147 6.33 -27.84 4.21
C LYS A 147 5.96 -28.39 2.84
N CYS A 148 4.67 -28.44 2.51
CA CYS A 148 4.20 -29.10 1.29
C CYS A 148 3.62 -28.13 0.26
N HIS A 149 3.68 -26.82 0.52
CA HIS A 149 3.22 -25.75 -0.36
C HIS A 149 1.73 -25.83 -0.75
N ALA A 150 0.91 -26.59 0.01
CA ALA A 150 -0.53 -26.59 -0.19
C ALA A 150 -1.07 -25.18 0.03
N ARG A 151 -1.90 -24.72 -0.91
CA ARG A 151 -2.47 -23.37 -0.94
C ARG A 151 -3.79 -23.33 -0.18
N TYR A 152 -4.04 -22.23 0.51
CA TYR A 152 -5.26 -21.90 1.27
C TYR A 152 -5.66 -20.47 0.96
N THR A 153 -6.94 -20.17 1.07
CA THR A 153 -7.46 -18.80 0.93
C THR A 153 -7.47 -18.08 2.27
N TYR A 154 -7.53 -16.76 2.24
CA TYR A 154 -7.74 -15.94 3.45
C TYR A 154 -8.98 -16.39 4.22
N GLY A 155 -10.11 -16.65 3.53
CA GLY A 155 -11.35 -17.09 4.15
C GLY A 155 -11.27 -18.45 4.87
N GLU A 156 -10.35 -19.33 4.49
CA GLU A 156 -10.10 -20.59 5.19
C GLU A 156 -9.23 -20.38 6.44
N ILE A 157 -8.32 -19.41 6.41
CA ILE A 157 -7.32 -19.21 7.46
C ILE A 157 -7.77 -18.19 8.52
N ALA A 158 -8.41 -17.10 8.11
CA ALA A 158 -8.82 -16.04 9.03
C ALA A 158 -9.68 -16.54 10.21
N PRO A 159 -10.68 -17.42 10.02
CA PRO A 159 -11.46 -17.95 11.14
C PRO A 159 -10.62 -18.75 12.15
N VAL A 160 -9.54 -19.39 11.73
CA VAL A 160 -8.63 -20.14 12.61
C VAL A 160 -7.84 -19.15 13.47
N VAL A 161 -7.24 -18.15 12.83
CA VAL A 161 -6.46 -17.12 13.54
C VAL A 161 -7.34 -16.32 14.52
N LEU A 162 -8.57 -16.00 14.11
CA LEU A 162 -9.52 -15.25 14.97
C LEU A 162 -9.93 -16.04 16.24
N ARG A 163 -9.78 -17.36 16.25
CA ARG A 163 -9.96 -18.21 17.46
C ARG A 163 -8.68 -18.38 18.30
N ASP A 164 -7.63 -17.58 18.03
CA ASP A 164 -6.32 -17.69 18.69
C ASP A 164 -5.59 -19.02 18.41
N GLU A 165 -5.85 -19.64 17.26
CA GLU A 165 -5.23 -20.87 16.84
C GLU A 165 -4.16 -20.61 15.76
N VAL A 166 -3.08 -21.39 15.78
CA VAL A 166 -2.07 -21.36 14.70
C VAL A 166 -2.57 -22.21 13.55
N PRO A 167 -2.70 -21.64 12.33
CA PRO A 167 -3.13 -22.42 11.17
C PRO A 167 -2.12 -23.50 10.80
N VAL A 168 -2.59 -24.74 10.71
CA VAL A 168 -1.78 -25.91 10.32
C VAL A 168 -2.37 -26.59 9.09
N CYS A 169 -1.49 -27.10 8.25
CA CYS A 169 -1.87 -27.76 7.00
C CYS A 169 -2.60 -29.08 7.28
N SER A 170 -3.79 -29.23 6.75
CA SER A 170 -4.59 -30.46 6.85
C SER A 170 -3.94 -31.69 6.17
N LYS A 171 -2.98 -31.46 5.23
CA LYS A 171 -2.31 -32.54 4.49
C LYS A 171 -1.06 -33.06 5.20
N CYS A 172 -0.29 -32.21 5.88
CA CYS A 172 1.03 -32.61 6.41
C CYS A 172 1.36 -32.05 7.80
N GLY A 173 0.45 -31.32 8.44
CA GLY A 173 0.65 -30.70 9.76
C GLY A 173 1.68 -29.57 9.78
N GLY A 174 2.15 -29.07 8.63
CA GLY A 174 3.07 -27.93 8.57
C GLY A 174 2.33 -26.62 8.90
N VAL A 175 3.05 -25.65 9.47
CA VAL A 175 2.50 -24.30 9.70
C VAL A 175 2.18 -23.65 8.35
N ILE A 176 1.05 -22.96 8.29
CA ILE A 176 0.64 -22.19 7.11
C ILE A 176 1.14 -20.77 7.29
N LYS A 177 1.65 -20.13 6.23
CA LYS A 177 2.15 -18.76 6.19
C LYS A 177 1.35 -17.95 5.16
N PRO A 178 0.96 -16.69 5.45
CA PRO A 178 0.38 -15.81 4.44
C PRO A 178 1.40 -15.47 3.34
N ASP A 179 0.92 -15.23 2.13
CA ASP A 179 1.76 -14.84 0.97
C ASP A 179 2.21 -13.37 1.02
N ILE A 180 2.27 -12.81 2.21
CA ILE A 180 2.88 -11.52 2.52
C ILE A 180 4.39 -11.71 2.59
N ILE A 181 5.14 -10.77 2.01
CA ILE A 181 6.60 -10.75 2.06
C ILE A 181 7.05 -10.25 3.43
N PHE A 182 7.67 -11.10 4.21
CA PHE A 182 8.24 -10.75 5.51
C PHE A 182 9.64 -10.15 5.33
N TYR A 183 10.14 -9.46 6.34
CA TYR A 183 11.56 -9.13 6.38
C TYR A 183 12.38 -10.41 6.18
N GLU A 184 13.53 -10.30 5.50
CA GLU A 184 14.41 -11.40 5.08
C GLU A 184 13.89 -12.21 3.86
N GLU A 185 12.70 -11.92 3.34
CA GLU A 185 12.21 -12.54 2.10
C GLU A 185 12.48 -11.64 0.89
N SER A 186 12.70 -12.26 -0.25
CA SER A 186 12.78 -11.56 -1.54
C SER A 186 11.39 -11.16 -2.02
N LEU A 187 11.29 -10.02 -2.68
CA LEU A 187 10.08 -9.64 -3.40
C LEU A 187 9.82 -10.60 -4.55
N ASN A 188 8.56 -10.69 -4.97
CA ASN A 188 8.17 -11.52 -6.12
C ASN A 188 8.81 -10.99 -7.41
N GLU A 189 9.57 -11.84 -8.11
CA GLU A 189 10.31 -11.48 -9.33
C GLU A 189 9.37 -11.01 -10.45
N ASP A 190 8.23 -11.69 -10.65
CA ASP A 190 7.26 -11.32 -11.69
C ASP A 190 6.68 -9.92 -11.42
N VAL A 191 6.36 -9.59 -10.16
CA VAL A 191 5.88 -8.26 -9.76
C VAL A 191 6.96 -7.20 -9.97
N LEU A 192 8.22 -7.52 -9.63
CA LEU A 192 9.35 -6.61 -9.85
C LEU A 192 9.61 -6.36 -11.32
N ASP A 193 9.58 -7.38 -12.18
CA ASP A 193 9.80 -7.24 -13.62
C ASP A 193 8.72 -6.35 -14.26
N HIS A 194 7.45 -6.54 -13.89
CA HIS A 194 6.38 -5.63 -14.31
C HIS A 194 6.62 -4.20 -13.81
N ALA A 195 6.98 -4.05 -12.53
CA ALA A 195 7.25 -2.74 -11.96
C ALA A 195 8.44 -2.05 -12.64
N TRP A 196 9.56 -2.76 -12.87
CA TRP A 196 10.72 -2.22 -13.56
C TRP A 196 10.37 -1.69 -14.94
N LYS A 197 9.59 -2.45 -15.71
CA LYS A 197 9.14 -2.04 -17.02
C LYS A 197 8.25 -0.81 -16.96
N ASP A 198 7.17 -0.87 -16.16
CA ASP A 198 6.15 0.18 -16.12
C ASP A 198 6.73 1.50 -15.57
N PHE A 199 7.56 1.45 -14.52
CA PHE A 199 8.21 2.66 -13.99
C PHE A 199 9.31 3.19 -14.91
N SER A 200 9.97 2.33 -15.70
CA SER A 200 10.94 2.79 -16.72
C SER A 200 10.27 3.51 -17.89
N ASP A 201 9.08 3.07 -18.28
CA ASP A 201 8.32 3.62 -19.39
C ASP A 201 7.38 4.77 -18.97
N SER A 202 7.28 5.05 -17.67
CA SER A 202 6.37 6.06 -17.11
C SER A 202 6.79 7.48 -17.49
N ASP A 203 5.81 8.33 -17.81
CA ASP A 203 5.98 9.77 -17.99
C ASP A 203 5.45 10.59 -16.78
N LEU A 204 4.58 9.98 -15.97
CA LEU A 204 4.04 10.54 -14.73
C LEU A 204 3.96 9.46 -13.65
N CYS A 205 4.60 9.68 -12.51
CA CYS A 205 4.55 8.79 -11.36
C CYS A 205 3.91 9.52 -10.16
N LEU A 206 2.78 8.99 -9.67
CA LEU A 206 2.12 9.47 -8.46
C LEU A 206 2.52 8.58 -7.28
N VAL A 207 3.14 9.16 -6.27
CA VAL A 207 3.50 8.49 -5.01
C VAL A 207 2.54 8.96 -3.92
N LEU A 208 1.81 8.02 -3.33
CA LEU A 208 0.69 8.29 -2.44
C LEU A 208 0.87 7.60 -1.09
N GLY A 209 0.95 8.37 -0.01
CA GLY A 209 0.95 7.83 1.35
C GLY A 209 2.10 6.86 1.65
N SER A 210 3.27 7.06 1.02
CA SER A 210 4.45 6.23 1.24
C SER A 210 5.58 7.04 1.90
N SER A 211 6.22 6.47 2.92
CA SER A 211 7.43 7.04 3.52
C SER A 211 8.65 6.97 2.61
N LEU A 212 8.62 6.11 1.57
CA LEU A 212 9.73 5.85 0.65
C LEU A 212 11.04 5.40 1.34
N THR A 213 10.92 4.63 2.43
CA THR A 213 12.06 4.12 3.21
C THR A 213 12.31 2.63 3.03
N VAL A 214 11.29 1.84 2.63
CA VAL A 214 11.41 0.38 2.51
C VAL A 214 11.97 -0.01 1.15
N GLN A 215 13.19 -0.57 1.15
CA GLN A 215 13.85 -1.05 -0.06
C GLN A 215 13.52 -2.54 -0.32
N PRO A 216 13.50 -2.99 -1.59
CA PRO A 216 13.80 -2.23 -2.82
C PRO A 216 12.61 -1.43 -3.40
N ALA A 217 11.40 -1.60 -2.87
CA ALA A 217 10.17 -0.99 -3.40
C ALA A 217 10.26 0.54 -3.51
N ALA A 218 10.87 1.21 -2.53
CA ALA A 218 11.05 2.66 -2.52
C ALA A 218 11.93 3.19 -3.67
N SER A 219 12.66 2.33 -4.38
CA SER A 219 13.47 2.73 -5.54
C SER A 219 12.67 2.88 -6.83
N LEU A 220 11.46 2.33 -6.92
CA LEU A 220 10.61 2.37 -8.13
C LEU A 220 10.29 3.81 -8.60
N PRO A 221 9.83 4.75 -7.74
CA PRO A 221 9.61 6.13 -8.16
C PRO A 221 10.90 6.84 -8.62
N MET A 222 12.04 6.49 -8.02
CA MET A 222 13.33 7.02 -8.49
C MET A 222 13.74 6.48 -9.86
N LEU A 223 13.37 5.24 -10.18
CA LEU A 223 13.57 4.67 -11.52
C LEU A 223 12.77 5.49 -12.57
N ALA A 224 11.48 5.72 -12.33
CA ALA A 224 10.67 6.57 -13.19
C ALA A 224 11.30 7.96 -13.37
N ARG A 225 11.72 8.59 -12.28
CA ARG A 225 12.37 9.91 -12.32
C ARG A 225 13.65 9.92 -13.14
N ARG A 226 14.51 8.91 -13.03
CA ARG A 226 15.76 8.78 -13.78
C ARG A 226 15.50 8.63 -15.27
N ASN A 227 14.38 8.02 -15.66
CA ASN A 227 13.96 7.84 -17.05
C ASN A 227 13.12 9.01 -17.59
N GLY A 228 13.00 10.12 -16.83
CA GLY A 228 12.40 11.36 -17.31
C GLY A 228 10.95 11.59 -16.86
N ALA A 229 10.35 10.70 -16.09
CA ALA A 229 9.01 10.90 -15.56
C ALA A 229 8.93 12.12 -14.63
N VAL A 230 7.81 12.80 -14.68
CA VAL A 230 7.41 13.74 -13.62
C VAL A 230 6.97 12.95 -12.40
N VAL A 231 7.53 13.26 -11.24
CA VAL A 231 7.15 12.62 -9.97
C VAL A 231 6.34 13.59 -9.13
N VAL A 232 5.17 13.15 -8.69
CA VAL A 232 4.28 13.86 -7.76
C VAL A 232 4.18 13.04 -6.48
N ILE A 233 4.46 13.66 -5.33
CA ILE A 233 4.33 13.00 -4.03
C ILE A 233 3.17 13.64 -3.27
N VAL A 234 2.25 12.81 -2.78
CA VAL A 234 1.18 13.19 -1.85
C VAL A 234 1.41 12.43 -0.55
N ASN A 235 2.02 13.08 0.43
CA ASN A 235 2.34 12.46 1.70
C ASN A 235 2.38 13.48 2.84
N ALA A 236 1.79 13.15 3.99
CA ALA A 236 1.71 14.04 5.14
C ALA A 236 3.09 14.40 5.71
N GLN A 237 3.98 13.42 5.77
CA GLN A 237 5.34 13.56 6.29
C GLN A 237 6.34 13.77 5.15
N ALA A 238 7.49 14.35 5.49
CA ALA A 238 8.59 14.45 4.55
C ALA A 238 9.15 13.06 4.19
N THR A 239 9.57 12.92 2.94
CA THR A 239 10.21 11.69 2.43
C THR A 239 11.64 11.97 1.97
N PRO A 240 12.51 10.94 1.91
CA PRO A 240 13.85 11.07 1.36
C PRO A 240 13.89 11.55 -0.10
N GLN A 241 12.77 11.44 -0.82
CA GLN A 241 12.66 11.75 -2.25
C GLN A 241 11.95 13.08 -2.54
N ASP A 242 11.53 13.85 -1.55
CA ASP A 242 10.81 15.13 -1.73
C ASP A 242 11.56 16.10 -2.65
N ARG A 243 12.91 16.16 -2.54
CA ARG A 243 13.73 17.04 -3.38
C ARG A 243 13.72 16.67 -4.86
N SER A 244 13.35 15.46 -5.19
CA SER A 244 13.26 14.96 -6.58
C SER A 244 11.86 15.10 -7.17
N ALA A 245 10.86 15.40 -6.34
CA ALA A 245 9.49 15.56 -6.79
C ALA A 245 9.28 16.90 -7.49
N THR A 246 8.45 16.88 -8.52
CA THR A 246 8.02 18.11 -9.24
C THR A 246 6.91 18.83 -8.48
N LEU A 247 5.98 18.06 -7.88
CA LEU A 247 4.91 18.59 -7.05
C LEU A 247 4.86 17.79 -5.73
N LEU A 248 4.59 18.52 -4.64
CA LEU A 248 4.41 17.99 -3.31
C LEU A 248 3.08 18.45 -2.73
N PHE A 249 2.25 17.50 -2.31
CA PHE A 249 1.02 17.75 -1.55
C PHE A 249 1.14 17.09 -0.18
N LYS A 250 0.51 17.69 0.83
CA LYS A 250 0.58 17.20 2.21
C LYS A 250 -0.66 16.42 2.64
N ASP A 251 -1.78 16.58 1.95
CA ASP A 251 -3.05 15.99 2.35
C ASP A 251 -3.66 15.14 1.23
N LEU A 252 -3.73 13.83 1.45
CA LEU A 252 -4.33 12.87 0.52
C LEU A 252 -5.83 13.12 0.35
N LYS A 253 -6.55 13.43 1.45
CA LYS A 253 -7.99 13.66 1.41
C LYS A 253 -8.31 14.89 0.57
N GLN A 254 -7.64 16.02 0.83
CA GLN A 254 -7.82 17.25 0.06
C GLN A 254 -7.54 17.00 -1.43
N THR A 255 -6.38 16.40 -1.73
CA THR A 255 -5.95 16.18 -3.12
C THR A 255 -6.89 15.26 -3.87
N PHE A 256 -7.29 14.14 -3.25
CA PHE A 256 -8.12 13.14 -3.93
C PHE A 256 -9.61 13.48 -3.94
N THR A 257 -10.11 14.28 -2.99
CA THR A 257 -11.46 14.86 -3.09
C THR A 257 -11.53 15.80 -4.29
N ALA A 258 -10.58 16.74 -4.42
CA ALA A 258 -10.53 17.64 -5.56
C ALA A 258 -10.36 16.89 -6.90
N LEU A 259 -9.52 15.85 -6.94
CA LEU A 259 -9.31 15.05 -8.14
C LEU A 259 -10.58 14.25 -8.51
N ASN A 260 -11.27 13.69 -7.52
CA ASN A 260 -12.55 13.01 -7.75
C ASN A 260 -13.59 13.96 -8.34
N ASP A 261 -13.73 15.16 -7.78
CA ASP A 261 -14.67 16.18 -8.25
C ASP A 261 -14.33 16.62 -9.67
N TYR A 262 -13.05 16.81 -9.98
CA TYR A 262 -12.57 17.09 -11.34
C TYR A 262 -12.96 15.97 -12.32
N LEU A 263 -12.72 14.72 -11.95
CA LEU A 263 -13.04 13.56 -12.80
C LEU A 263 -14.56 13.40 -13.01
N ASP A 264 -15.39 13.89 -12.10
CA ASP A 264 -16.86 13.92 -12.22
C ASP A 264 -17.38 15.14 -13.01
N GLY A 265 -16.51 16.07 -13.39
CA GLY A 265 -16.90 17.30 -14.10
C GLY A 265 -17.52 18.38 -13.19
N ASN A 266 -17.21 18.35 -11.89
CA ASN A 266 -17.72 19.27 -10.88
C ASN A 266 -16.76 20.45 -10.57
N LEU A 267 -15.60 20.54 -11.22
CA LEU A 267 -14.58 21.59 -11.05
C LEU A 267 -14.29 22.35 -12.35
#